data_a493d5f5cbf9f4be648dee132bc47ce2
#
_entry.id   a493d5f5cbf9f4be648dee132bc47ce2
#
_cell.length_a   1.000
_cell.length_b   1.000
_cell.length_c   1.000
_cell.angle_alpha   90.00
_cell.angle_beta   90.00
_cell.angle_gamma   90.00
#
_symmetry.space_group_name_H-M   'P 1'
#
loop_
_entity.id
_entity.type
_entity.pdbx_description
1 polymer ?
#
loop_
_entity_poly.entity_id
_entity_poly.type
_entity_poly.pdbx_seq_one_letter_code
_entity_poly.pdbx_strand_id
1 'polypeptide(L)'
;KGYLVGIGHDMCKDMPKDKMLELAKKDGQPVTDYELSKISLLHGRAAAVIMKEKFGISDPDILEAVANHVSGKLGLCDLGKILFLADKTEPGRPQSTDQYRAGLLKLSLNQHFLSVVKENYEYIKARGYEVYPDTKKMIEYYSKQVGAQNGAGSNK
;
A
#
# COMPACT_ATOMS: atom_id res chain seq x y z
N LYS A 1 -1.22 1.86 -17.06
CA LYS A 1 -1.63 1.39 -15.73
C LYS A 1 -1.47 2.48 -14.66
N GLY A 2 -0.29 3.13 -14.51
CA GLY A 2 -0.01 4.11 -13.46
C GLY A 2 -1.05 5.23 -13.35
N TYR A 3 -1.48 5.80 -14.47
CA TYR A 3 -2.52 6.84 -14.50
C TYR A 3 -3.86 6.35 -13.90
N LEU A 4 -4.29 5.14 -14.26
CA LEU A 4 -5.55 4.58 -13.75
C LEU A 4 -5.52 4.34 -12.25
N VAL A 5 -4.43 3.77 -11.71
CA VAL A 5 -4.32 3.55 -10.26
C VAL A 5 -4.21 4.88 -9.51
N GLY A 6 -3.50 5.87 -10.09
CA GLY A 6 -3.37 7.19 -9.48
C GLY A 6 -4.72 7.92 -9.34
N ILE A 7 -5.58 7.86 -10.36
CA ILE A 7 -6.92 8.50 -10.29
C ILE A 7 -7.87 7.69 -9.39
N GLY A 8 -7.81 6.35 -9.47
CA GLY A 8 -8.83 5.50 -8.87
C GLY A 8 -8.64 5.16 -7.40
N HIS A 9 -7.39 5.25 -6.85
CA HIS A 9 -7.09 4.68 -5.54
C HIS A 9 -7.92 5.26 -4.39
N ASP A 10 -8.16 6.55 -4.39
CA ASP A 10 -8.85 7.29 -3.33
C ASP A 10 -10.35 7.56 -3.63
N MET A 11 -10.92 7.02 -4.73
CA MET A 11 -12.30 7.34 -5.14
C MET A 11 -13.37 6.97 -4.10
N CYS A 12 -13.05 6.09 -3.15
CA CYS A 12 -13.95 5.68 -2.07
C CYS A 12 -13.57 6.27 -0.69
N LYS A 13 -12.58 7.15 -0.60
CA LYS A 13 -12.03 7.65 0.67
C LYS A 13 -13.07 8.36 1.55
N ASP A 14 -13.92 9.18 0.93
CA ASP A 14 -14.97 9.94 1.61
C ASP A 14 -16.35 9.26 1.56
N MET A 15 -16.39 7.96 1.16
CA MET A 15 -17.62 7.20 1.11
C MET A 15 -18.14 6.90 2.52
N PRO A 16 -19.48 6.84 2.73
CA PRO A 16 -20.07 6.36 3.98
C PRO A 16 -19.54 4.98 4.36
N LYS A 17 -19.20 4.81 5.64
CA LYS A 17 -18.49 3.61 6.14
C LYS A 17 -19.27 2.31 5.93
N ASP A 18 -20.58 2.34 6.04
CA ASP A 18 -21.47 1.20 5.76
C ASP A 18 -21.38 0.74 4.31
N LYS A 19 -21.43 1.69 3.37
CA LYS A 19 -21.27 1.42 1.93
C LYS A 19 -19.85 0.95 1.58
N MET A 20 -18.84 1.54 2.21
CA MET A 20 -17.45 1.14 2.02
C MET A 20 -17.24 -0.32 2.46
N LEU A 21 -17.77 -0.70 3.61
CA LEU A 21 -17.71 -2.07 4.13
C LEU A 21 -18.47 -3.06 3.23
N GLU A 22 -19.66 -2.68 2.77
CA GLU A 22 -20.45 -3.50 1.84
C GLU A 22 -19.69 -3.77 0.55
N LEU A 23 -19.10 -2.75 -0.04
CA LEU A 23 -18.30 -2.88 -1.27
C LEU A 23 -17.05 -3.73 -1.04
N ALA A 24 -16.29 -3.46 0.02
CA ALA A 24 -15.08 -4.22 0.30
C ALA A 24 -15.34 -5.73 0.42
N LYS A 25 -16.44 -6.13 1.04
CA LYS A 25 -16.84 -7.56 1.14
C LYS A 25 -17.05 -8.25 -0.20
N LYS A 26 -17.31 -7.51 -1.28
CA LYS A 26 -17.52 -8.07 -2.62
C LYS A 26 -16.21 -8.52 -3.29
N ASP A 27 -15.05 -8.16 -2.77
CA ASP A 27 -13.77 -8.63 -3.28
C ASP A 27 -13.47 -10.11 -2.93
N GLY A 28 -14.31 -10.72 -2.10
CA GLY A 28 -14.19 -12.13 -1.68
C GLY A 28 -13.14 -12.37 -0.59
N GLN A 29 -12.49 -11.32 -0.09
CA GLN A 29 -11.53 -11.45 0.99
C GLN A 29 -12.22 -11.23 2.36
N PRO A 30 -11.80 -11.94 3.42
CA PRO A 30 -12.32 -11.67 4.76
C PRO A 30 -12.01 -10.23 5.18
N VAL A 31 -12.93 -9.64 5.93
CA VAL A 31 -12.67 -8.37 6.63
C VAL A 31 -12.21 -8.73 8.04
N THR A 32 -11.03 -8.26 8.41
CA THR A 32 -10.42 -8.55 9.71
C THR A 32 -11.04 -7.69 10.81
N ASP A 33 -10.90 -8.10 12.09
CA ASP A 33 -11.36 -7.30 13.24
C ASP A 33 -10.65 -5.93 13.29
N TYR A 34 -9.39 -5.89 12.88
CA TYR A 34 -8.64 -4.63 12.74
C TYR A 34 -9.27 -3.69 11.72
N GLU A 35 -9.65 -4.18 10.55
CA GLU A 35 -10.33 -3.39 9.53
C GLU A 35 -11.74 -2.98 9.97
N LEU A 36 -12.47 -3.85 10.69
CA LEU A 36 -13.77 -3.52 11.28
C LEU A 36 -13.66 -2.38 12.31
N SER A 37 -12.58 -2.34 13.07
CA SER A 37 -12.31 -1.24 14.01
C SER A 37 -11.94 0.08 13.32
N LYS A 38 -11.48 0.01 12.06
CA LYS A 38 -10.97 1.15 11.26
C LYS A 38 -11.46 1.06 9.81
N ILE A 39 -12.78 1.10 9.60
CA ILE A 39 -13.42 0.88 8.28
C ILE A 39 -12.84 1.77 7.18
N SER A 40 -12.34 2.96 7.50
CA SER A 40 -11.68 3.83 6.53
C SER A 40 -10.48 3.18 5.81
N LEU A 41 -9.87 2.13 6.38
CA LEU A 41 -8.80 1.39 5.72
C LEU A 41 -9.29 0.59 4.50
N LEU A 42 -10.58 0.33 4.41
CA LEU A 42 -11.20 -0.45 3.34
C LEU A 42 -11.46 0.35 2.05
N HIS A 43 -11.18 1.66 2.02
CA HIS A 43 -11.48 2.47 0.84
C HIS A 43 -10.75 1.97 -0.42
N GLY A 44 -9.53 1.45 -0.30
CA GLY A 44 -8.80 0.86 -1.42
C GLY A 44 -9.47 -0.41 -1.96
N ARG A 45 -9.91 -1.31 -1.07
CA ARG A 45 -10.67 -2.51 -1.45
C ARG A 45 -12.00 -2.16 -2.12
N ALA A 46 -12.73 -1.21 -1.55
CA ALA A 46 -13.98 -0.69 -2.12
C ALA A 46 -13.75 -0.04 -3.50
N ALA A 47 -12.67 0.73 -3.67
CA ALA A 47 -12.31 1.35 -4.93
C ALA A 47 -12.00 0.29 -6.01
N ALA A 48 -11.23 -0.75 -5.68
CA ALA A 48 -10.93 -1.84 -6.61
C ALA A 48 -12.19 -2.57 -7.08
N VAL A 49 -13.15 -2.79 -6.18
CA VAL A 49 -14.46 -3.37 -6.54
C VAL A 49 -15.23 -2.47 -7.51
N ILE A 50 -15.30 -1.17 -7.26
CA ILE A 50 -15.95 -0.23 -8.18
C ILE A 50 -15.24 -0.19 -9.53
N MET A 51 -13.90 -0.17 -9.54
CA MET A 51 -13.13 -0.19 -10.79
C MET A 51 -13.44 -1.43 -11.63
N LYS A 52 -13.59 -2.58 -10.99
CA LYS A 52 -13.97 -3.83 -11.66
C LYS A 52 -15.43 -3.82 -12.14
N GLU A 53 -16.37 -3.53 -11.24
CA GLU A 53 -17.80 -3.70 -11.52
C GLU A 53 -18.38 -2.59 -12.39
N LYS A 54 -17.98 -1.33 -12.19
CA LYS A 54 -18.55 -0.18 -12.90
C LYS A 54 -17.73 0.28 -14.09
N PHE A 55 -16.41 0.11 -14.05
CA PHE A 55 -15.52 0.57 -15.11
C PHE A 55 -14.94 -0.55 -15.97
N GLY A 56 -15.29 -1.82 -15.66
CA GLY A 56 -14.85 -2.98 -16.45
C GLY A 56 -13.34 -3.24 -16.39
N ILE A 57 -12.63 -2.72 -15.38
CA ILE A 57 -11.20 -2.94 -15.24
C ILE A 57 -10.97 -4.36 -14.73
N SER A 58 -10.27 -5.17 -15.52
CA SER A 58 -9.99 -6.59 -15.22
C SER A 58 -8.49 -6.89 -15.03
N ASP A 59 -7.63 -5.90 -15.22
CA ASP A 59 -6.18 -6.06 -15.04
C ASP A 59 -5.85 -6.34 -13.55
N PRO A 60 -5.28 -7.51 -13.23
CA PRO A 60 -5.06 -7.90 -11.84
C PRO A 60 -4.06 -7.00 -11.11
N ASP A 61 -3.04 -6.47 -11.80
CA ASP A 61 -2.07 -5.57 -11.17
C ASP A 61 -2.72 -4.25 -10.76
N ILE A 62 -3.64 -3.72 -11.59
CA ILE A 62 -4.38 -2.48 -11.28
C ILE A 62 -5.27 -2.70 -10.06
N LEU A 63 -6.05 -3.78 -10.06
CA LEU A 63 -6.97 -4.08 -8.96
C LEU A 63 -6.21 -4.37 -7.65
N GLU A 64 -5.11 -5.15 -7.73
CA GLU A 64 -4.26 -5.43 -6.57
C GLU A 64 -3.62 -4.15 -6.02
N ALA A 65 -3.07 -3.31 -6.89
CA ALA A 65 -2.44 -2.05 -6.50
C ALA A 65 -3.42 -1.16 -5.74
N VAL A 66 -4.61 -0.94 -6.28
CA VAL A 66 -5.64 -0.09 -5.67
C VAL A 66 -6.15 -0.70 -4.37
N ALA A 67 -6.45 -2.01 -4.34
CA ALA A 67 -6.96 -2.66 -3.14
C ALA A 67 -5.99 -2.58 -1.94
N ASN A 68 -4.69 -2.59 -2.19
CA ASN A 68 -3.66 -2.71 -1.16
C ASN A 68 -2.83 -1.43 -0.93
N HIS A 69 -3.17 -0.29 -1.55
CA HIS A 69 -2.37 0.94 -1.40
C HIS A 69 -2.38 1.51 0.02
N VAL A 70 -3.40 1.22 0.81
CA VAL A 70 -3.52 1.73 2.19
C VAL A 70 -2.56 1.02 3.14
N SER A 71 -2.64 -0.30 3.19
CA SER A 71 -1.96 -1.15 4.17
C SER A 71 -0.75 -1.89 3.60
N GLY A 72 -0.63 -1.99 2.29
CA GLY A 72 0.31 -2.88 1.63
C GLY A 72 -0.09 -4.35 1.76
N LYS A 73 0.70 -5.24 1.20
CA LYS A 73 0.57 -6.69 1.38
C LYS A 73 1.90 -7.40 1.11
N LEU A 74 2.02 -8.65 1.58
CA LEU A 74 3.13 -9.52 1.21
C LEU A 74 3.08 -9.84 -0.30
N GLY A 75 4.24 -9.76 -0.96
CA GLY A 75 4.33 -10.06 -2.39
C GLY A 75 3.54 -9.09 -3.28
N LEU A 76 3.33 -7.85 -2.83
CA LEU A 76 2.64 -6.82 -3.61
C LEU A 76 3.33 -6.62 -4.97
N CYS A 77 2.54 -6.54 -6.04
CA CYS A 77 3.07 -6.29 -7.39
C CYS A 77 3.79 -4.93 -7.47
N ASP A 78 4.66 -4.76 -8.44
CA ASP A 78 5.47 -3.53 -8.56
C ASP A 78 4.61 -2.27 -8.74
N LEU A 79 3.52 -2.36 -9.48
CA LEU A 79 2.56 -1.26 -9.61
C LEU A 79 1.95 -0.89 -8.25
N GLY A 80 1.64 -1.88 -7.42
CA GLY A 80 1.12 -1.68 -6.06
C GLY A 80 2.14 -1.03 -5.14
N LYS A 81 3.42 -1.44 -5.22
CA LYS A 81 4.51 -0.78 -4.47
C LYS A 81 4.67 0.67 -4.89
N ILE A 82 4.67 0.95 -6.21
CA ILE A 82 4.77 2.31 -6.75
C ILE A 82 3.62 3.18 -6.26
N LEU A 83 2.37 2.69 -6.32
CA LEU A 83 1.22 3.43 -5.84
C LEU A 83 1.30 3.71 -4.34
N PHE A 84 1.62 2.68 -3.54
CA PHE A 84 1.81 2.81 -2.09
C PHE A 84 2.86 3.88 -1.74
N LEU A 85 4.00 3.85 -2.44
CA LEU A 85 5.08 4.82 -2.24
C LEU A 85 4.64 6.23 -2.63
N ALA A 86 4.00 6.39 -3.79
CA ALA A 86 3.50 7.69 -4.25
C ALA A 86 2.52 8.32 -3.25
N ASP A 87 1.56 7.55 -2.73
CA ASP A 87 0.61 8.02 -1.71
C ASP A 87 1.31 8.42 -0.40
N LYS A 88 2.29 7.62 0.07
CA LYS A 88 2.96 7.87 1.36
C LYS A 88 4.02 8.97 1.29
N THR A 89 4.57 9.26 0.10
CA THR A 89 5.67 10.21 -0.09
C THR A 89 5.30 11.41 -0.96
N GLU A 90 4.01 11.66 -1.19
CA GLU A 90 3.55 12.82 -1.95
C GLU A 90 4.06 14.15 -1.33
N PRO A 91 4.27 15.20 -2.13
CA PRO A 91 4.80 16.49 -1.63
C PRO A 91 3.97 17.15 -0.53
N GLY A 92 2.68 16.82 -0.42
CA GLY A 92 1.78 17.33 0.63
C GLY A 92 2.02 16.74 2.02
N ARG A 93 2.82 15.68 2.14
CA ARG A 93 3.12 15.06 3.45
C ARG A 93 4.22 15.84 4.19
N PRO A 94 4.05 16.13 5.50
CA PRO A 94 5.03 16.92 6.27
C PRO A 94 6.46 16.39 6.23
N GLN A 95 6.64 15.06 6.22
CA GLN A 95 7.95 14.41 6.16
C GLN A 95 8.55 14.36 4.75
N SER A 96 7.76 14.62 3.71
CA SER A 96 8.15 14.42 2.32
C SER A 96 8.83 15.65 1.73
N THR A 97 10.04 15.93 2.19
CA THR A 97 10.89 16.98 1.59
C THR A 97 11.47 16.53 0.24
N ASP A 98 11.91 17.48 -0.59
CA ASP A 98 12.58 17.15 -1.87
C ASP A 98 13.84 16.30 -1.65
N GLN A 99 14.60 16.59 -0.60
CA GLN A 99 15.80 15.83 -0.24
C GLN A 99 15.46 14.40 0.18
N TYR A 100 14.39 14.22 0.96
CA TYR A 100 13.90 12.90 1.37
C TYR A 100 13.51 12.07 0.13
N ARG A 101 12.67 12.62 -0.76
CA ARG A 101 12.26 11.93 -1.99
C ARG A 101 13.46 11.60 -2.90
N ALA A 102 14.40 12.54 -3.08
CA ALA A 102 15.60 12.31 -3.86
C ALA A 102 16.48 11.19 -3.28
N GLY A 103 16.51 11.05 -1.95
CA GLY A 103 17.17 9.93 -1.28
C GLY A 103 16.50 8.58 -1.57
N LEU A 104 15.19 8.53 -1.46
CA LEU A 104 14.41 7.32 -1.72
C LEU A 104 14.53 6.84 -3.17
N LEU A 105 14.57 7.75 -4.14
CA LEU A 105 14.70 7.41 -5.58
C LEU A 105 16.05 6.76 -5.94
N LYS A 106 17.04 6.78 -5.07
CA LYS A 106 18.31 6.07 -5.26
C LYS A 106 18.25 4.58 -4.88
N LEU A 107 17.19 4.18 -4.23
CA LEU A 107 16.97 2.82 -3.77
C LEU A 107 16.32 1.95 -4.86
N SER A 108 16.56 0.65 -4.84
CA SER A 108 15.73 -0.28 -5.61
C SER A 108 14.28 -0.23 -5.12
N LEU A 109 13.32 -0.64 -5.94
CA LEU A 109 11.89 -0.58 -5.58
C LEU A 109 11.59 -1.31 -4.26
N ASN A 110 12.18 -2.49 -4.04
CA ASN A 110 12.00 -3.24 -2.79
C ASN A 110 12.65 -2.55 -1.58
N GLN A 111 13.84 -1.94 -1.75
CA GLN A 111 14.50 -1.17 -0.69
C GLN A 111 13.67 0.07 -0.33
N HIS A 112 13.19 0.79 -1.33
CA HIS A 112 12.34 1.96 -1.16
C HIS A 112 11.03 1.59 -0.42
N PHE A 113 10.34 0.53 -0.89
CA PHE A 113 9.12 0.05 -0.25
C PHE A 113 9.36 -0.35 1.22
N LEU A 114 10.40 -1.13 1.48
CA LEU A 114 10.78 -1.54 2.84
C LEU A 114 11.08 -0.35 3.76
N SER A 115 11.81 0.67 3.25
CA SER A 115 12.12 1.88 4.01
C SER A 115 10.86 2.60 4.46
N VAL A 116 9.94 2.88 3.54
CA VAL A 116 8.69 3.59 3.83
C VAL A 116 7.76 2.78 4.74
N VAL A 117 7.69 1.45 4.57
CA VAL A 117 6.91 0.57 5.47
C VAL A 117 7.47 0.61 6.89
N LYS A 118 8.80 0.55 7.06
CA LYS A 118 9.45 0.66 8.39
C LYS A 118 9.20 2.01 9.04
N GLU A 119 9.38 3.10 8.30
CA GLU A 119 9.14 4.46 8.81
C GLU A 119 7.68 4.64 9.25
N ASN A 120 6.72 4.16 8.45
CA ASN A 120 5.31 4.21 8.80
C ASN A 120 5.00 3.35 10.05
N TYR A 121 5.61 2.17 10.15
CA TYR A 121 5.49 1.30 11.34
C TYR A 121 5.96 2.02 12.60
N GLU A 122 7.15 2.61 12.59
CA GLU A 122 7.71 3.31 13.75
C GLU A 122 6.89 4.57 14.09
N TYR A 123 6.41 5.30 13.09
CA TYR A 123 5.56 6.48 13.29
C TYR A 123 4.23 6.12 14.00
N ILE A 124 3.55 5.06 13.55
CA ILE A 124 2.28 4.62 14.15
C ILE A 124 2.51 4.15 15.58
N LYS A 125 3.57 3.36 15.79
CA LYS A 125 3.96 2.82 17.11
C LYS A 125 4.33 3.92 18.12
N ALA A 126 5.10 4.93 17.68
CA ALA A 126 5.51 6.05 18.53
C ALA A 126 4.31 6.89 19.01
N ARG A 127 3.18 6.86 18.28
CA ARG A 127 1.93 7.51 18.67
C ARG A 127 1.01 6.65 19.54
N GLY A 128 1.44 5.43 19.89
CA GLY A 128 0.66 4.50 20.69
C GLY A 128 -0.52 3.88 19.93
N TYR A 129 -0.55 3.99 18.61
CA TYR A 129 -1.59 3.38 17.81
C TYR A 129 -1.25 1.91 17.49
N GLU A 130 -2.30 1.12 17.37
CA GLU A 130 -2.19 -0.26 16.89
C GLU A 130 -1.76 -0.27 15.42
N VAL A 131 -0.76 -1.09 15.11
CA VAL A 131 -0.23 -1.26 13.75
C VAL A 131 -1.02 -2.36 13.04
N TYR A 132 -1.20 -2.22 11.72
CA TYR A 132 -1.81 -3.27 10.90
C TYR A 132 -1.09 -4.61 11.10
N PRO A 133 -1.82 -5.70 11.40
CA PRO A 133 -1.23 -6.96 11.88
C PRO A 133 -0.14 -7.55 10.97
N ASP A 134 -0.31 -7.42 9.65
CA ASP A 134 0.64 -7.98 8.70
C ASP A 134 1.88 -7.09 8.42
N THR A 135 1.93 -5.88 9.00
CA THR A 135 3.07 -4.97 8.74
C THR A 135 4.41 -5.57 9.18
N LYS A 136 4.46 -6.26 10.33
CA LYS A 136 5.69 -6.94 10.77
C LYS A 136 6.11 -8.04 9.81
N LYS A 137 5.17 -8.84 9.34
CA LYS A 137 5.43 -9.89 8.34
C LYS A 137 5.93 -9.31 7.03
N MET A 138 5.36 -8.17 6.59
CA MET A 138 5.86 -7.44 5.41
C MET A 138 7.31 -6.99 5.60
N ILE A 139 7.65 -6.39 6.74
CA ILE A 139 9.02 -5.95 7.04
C ILE A 139 9.98 -7.14 6.98
N GLU A 140 9.64 -8.27 7.59
CA GLU A 140 10.48 -9.48 7.55
C GLU A 140 10.63 -10.03 6.13
N TYR A 141 9.53 -10.14 5.39
CA TYR A 141 9.53 -10.63 4.01
C TYR A 141 10.41 -9.78 3.09
N TYR A 142 10.18 -8.47 3.07
CA TYR A 142 10.95 -7.57 2.20
C TYR A 142 12.40 -7.38 2.65
N SER A 143 12.70 -7.51 3.97
CA SER A 143 14.09 -7.50 4.45
C SER A 143 14.88 -8.68 3.91
N LYS A 144 14.28 -9.88 3.84
CA LYS A 144 14.91 -11.07 3.22
C LYS A 144 15.13 -10.88 1.73
N GLN A 145 14.16 -10.29 1.01
CA GLN A 145 14.27 -10.01 -0.43
C GLN A 145 15.43 -9.02 -0.73
N VAL A 146 15.53 -7.95 0.04
CA VAL A 146 16.60 -6.94 -0.10
C VAL A 146 17.96 -7.53 0.26
N GLY A 147 18.06 -8.35 1.31
CA GLY A 147 19.29 -9.03 1.70
C GLY A 147 19.81 -9.99 0.63
N ALA A 148 18.93 -10.77 0.00
CA ALA A 148 19.28 -11.68 -1.09
C ALA A 148 19.79 -10.94 -2.34
N GLN A 149 19.21 -9.77 -2.67
CA GLN A 149 19.68 -8.96 -3.81
C GLN A 149 21.09 -8.39 -3.60
N ASN A 150 21.42 -7.98 -2.37
CA ASN A 150 22.74 -7.44 -2.03
C ASN A 150 23.82 -8.54 -2.03
N GLY A 151 23.48 -9.80 -1.64
CA GLY A 151 24.40 -10.94 -1.66
C GLY A 151 24.74 -11.42 -3.08
N ALA A 152 23.81 -11.29 -4.02
CA ALA A 152 24.03 -11.69 -5.42
C ALA A 152 24.91 -10.70 -6.22
N GLY A 153 25.05 -9.46 -5.75
CA GLY A 153 25.88 -8.42 -6.38
C GLY A 153 27.36 -8.43 -5.96
N SER A 154 27.74 -9.20 -4.94
CA SER A 154 29.11 -9.21 -4.38
C SER A 154 30.05 -10.25 -5.02
N ASN A 155 29.57 -11.02 -6.00
CA ASN A 155 30.34 -12.09 -6.67
C ASN A 155 30.63 -11.77 -8.17
N LYS A 156 30.95 -10.53 -8.49
CA LYS A 156 31.49 -10.18 -9.82
C LYS A 156 32.77 -9.37 -9.69
#